data_709ca926ef5533e1fd291e172f4b3b64
#
_entry.id   709ca926ef5533e1fd291e172f4b3b64
#
_cell.length_a   1.000
_cell.length_b   1.000
_cell.length_c   1.000
_cell.angle_alpha   90.00
_cell.angle_beta   90.00
_cell.angle_gamma   90.00
#
_symmetry.space_group_name_H-M   'P 1'
#
loop_
_entity.id
_entity.type
_entity.pdbx_description
1 polymer ?
#
loop_
_entity_poly.entity_id
_entity_poly.type
_entity_poly.pdbx_seq_one_letter_code
_entity_poly.pdbx_strand_id
1 'polypeptide(L)'
;MKIMFVSAANSTHTVRWVNALAERGHEVYLVSNRGHEPKEDALNSRVKLYLMKHSGGKGYYLNAGELRKIAKRINPDVINVHYASGYGTLARKARLPKYILSVWGSDVYDFPYESRVKNHILKRNVRSASYLASTSNCMAVQLKKVMQDEKLEITITPFGVDLNKFDPKKYKEIEKEELIIGNI
;
A
#
# COMPACT_ATOMS: atom_id res chain seq x y z
N MET A 1 -1.90 -9.31 -17.34
CA MET A 1 -2.03 -7.86 -17.17
C MET A 1 -0.73 -7.30 -16.64
N LYS A 2 -0.40 -6.05 -16.98
CA LYS A 2 0.69 -5.28 -16.37
C LYS A 2 0.18 -4.52 -15.17
N ILE A 3 0.68 -4.83 -13.98
CA ILE A 3 0.24 -4.22 -12.72
C ILE A 3 1.42 -3.48 -12.11
N MET A 4 1.25 -2.19 -11.84
CA MET A 4 2.28 -1.37 -11.19
C MET A 4 1.84 -1.00 -9.76
N PHE A 5 2.66 -1.39 -8.80
CA PHE A 5 2.55 -0.95 -7.41
C PHE A 5 3.48 0.23 -7.15
N VAL A 6 2.98 1.22 -6.43
CA VAL A 6 3.77 2.34 -5.89
C VAL A 6 3.69 2.27 -4.38
N SER A 7 4.68 1.63 -3.75
CA SER A 7 4.62 1.25 -2.34
C SER A 7 6.01 1.02 -1.74
N ALA A 8 6.07 0.91 -0.41
CA ALA A 8 7.29 0.52 0.30
C ALA A 8 7.61 -0.96 0.05
N ALA A 9 8.75 -1.25 -0.60
CA ALA A 9 9.13 -2.62 -0.93
C ALA A 9 9.56 -3.45 0.29
N ASN A 10 9.89 -2.81 1.41
CA ASN A 10 10.20 -3.48 2.68
C ASN A 10 8.95 -3.83 3.51
N SER A 11 7.76 -3.46 3.04
CA SER A 11 6.51 -3.81 3.72
C SER A 11 6.11 -5.25 3.42
N THR A 12 5.88 -6.04 4.46
CA THR A 12 5.39 -7.43 4.35
C THR A 12 4.09 -7.50 3.53
N HIS A 13 3.19 -6.53 3.68
CA HIS A 13 1.94 -6.50 2.93
C HIS A 13 2.18 -6.24 1.45
N THR A 14 3.08 -5.31 1.10
CA THR A 14 3.45 -5.06 -0.31
C THR A 14 4.05 -6.31 -0.93
N VAL A 15 5.03 -6.91 -0.25
CA VAL A 15 5.71 -8.14 -0.72
C VAL A 15 4.71 -9.26 -1.00
N ARG A 16 3.79 -9.50 -0.08
CA ARG A 16 2.75 -10.53 -0.25
C ARG A 16 1.86 -10.26 -1.47
N TRP A 17 1.41 -9.03 -1.67
CA TRP A 17 0.56 -8.66 -2.80
C TRP A 17 1.28 -8.84 -4.14
N VAL A 18 2.49 -8.30 -4.26
CA VAL A 18 3.23 -8.36 -5.53
C VAL A 18 3.65 -9.79 -5.88
N ASN A 19 4.07 -10.59 -4.88
CA ASN A 19 4.42 -11.98 -5.09
C ASN A 19 3.20 -12.82 -5.52
N ALA A 20 2.08 -12.70 -4.81
CA ALA A 20 0.86 -13.45 -5.12
C ALA A 20 0.31 -13.14 -6.53
N LEU A 21 0.44 -11.91 -7.00
CA LEU A 21 0.03 -11.54 -8.35
C LEU A 21 1.03 -12.03 -9.40
N ALA A 22 2.32 -12.00 -9.11
CA ALA A 22 3.35 -12.56 -9.99
C ALA A 22 3.20 -14.09 -10.15
N GLU A 23 2.86 -14.79 -9.07
CA GLU A 23 2.56 -16.23 -9.08
C GLU A 23 1.33 -16.57 -9.93
N ARG A 24 0.34 -15.68 -9.98
CA ARG A 24 -0.85 -15.79 -10.83
C ARG A 24 -0.60 -15.44 -12.29
N GLY A 25 0.65 -15.20 -12.69
CA GLY A 25 1.04 -14.94 -14.07
C GLY A 25 0.86 -13.49 -14.53
N HIS A 26 0.67 -12.55 -13.61
CA HIS A 26 0.67 -11.13 -13.97
C HIS A 26 2.10 -10.59 -14.11
N GLU A 27 2.28 -9.63 -14.99
CA GLU A 27 3.53 -8.86 -15.11
C GLU A 27 3.52 -7.74 -14.04
N VAL A 28 4.26 -7.95 -12.94
CA VAL A 28 4.20 -7.10 -11.77
C VAL A 28 5.43 -6.21 -11.66
N TYR A 29 5.19 -4.92 -11.49
CA TYR A 29 6.18 -3.89 -11.26
C TYR A 29 5.98 -3.28 -9.88
N LEU A 30 7.05 -3.20 -9.09
CA LEU A 30 7.05 -2.52 -7.80
C LEU A 30 7.97 -1.29 -7.87
N VAL A 31 7.40 -0.11 -7.68
CA VAL A 31 8.13 1.16 -7.66
C VAL A 31 8.16 1.67 -6.23
N SER A 32 9.36 1.83 -5.68
CA SER A 32 9.59 2.19 -4.28
C SER A 32 10.61 3.32 -4.15
N ASN A 33 10.55 4.06 -3.06
CA ASN A 33 11.60 5.00 -2.71
C ASN A 33 12.85 4.26 -2.22
N ARG A 34 14.02 4.80 -2.50
CA ARG A 34 15.26 4.37 -1.84
C ARG A 34 15.10 4.53 -0.32
N GLY A 35 15.65 3.60 0.45
CA GLY A 35 15.42 3.47 1.90
C GLY A 35 14.22 2.59 2.27
N HIS A 36 13.49 2.08 1.26
CA HIS A 36 12.43 1.08 1.42
C HIS A 36 12.76 -0.19 0.64
N GLU A 37 14.03 -0.56 0.58
CA GLU A 37 14.48 -1.78 -0.09
C GLU A 37 13.87 -3.02 0.58
N PRO A 38 13.47 -4.04 -0.19
CA PRO A 38 12.98 -5.28 0.38
C PRO A 38 14.11 -6.03 1.10
N LYS A 39 13.76 -6.93 2.00
CA LYS A 39 14.71 -7.90 2.54
C LYS A 39 15.22 -8.79 1.41
N GLU A 40 16.42 -9.34 1.59
CA GLU A 40 16.99 -10.33 0.68
C GLU A 40 15.98 -11.46 0.43
N ASP A 41 15.86 -11.90 -0.80
CA ASP A 41 14.96 -12.96 -1.26
C ASP A 41 13.47 -12.80 -0.93
N ALA A 42 13.04 -11.62 -0.47
CA ALA A 42 11.63 -11.41 -0.15
C ALA A 42 10.73 -11.30 -1.38
N LEU A 43 11.25 -10.83 -2.51
CA LEU A 43 10.48 -10.67 -3.75
C LEU A 43 10.62 -11.88 -4.65
N ASN A 44 9.48 -12.32 -5.21
CA ASN A 44 9.47 -13.30 -6.29
C ASN A 44 10.31 -12.78 -7.48
N SER A 45 11.14 -13.63 -8.08
CA SER A 45 12.03 -13.29 -9.20
C SER A 45 11.32 -12.69 -10.42
N ARG A 46 10.00 -12.89 -10.54
CA ARG A 46 9.17 -12.30 -11.61
C ARG A 46 8.75 -10.86 -11.32
N VAL A 47 8.91 -10.36 -10.09
CA VAL A 47 8.57 -8.98 -9.73
C VAL A 47 9.70 -8.05 -10.16
N LYS A 48 9.38 -7.06 -10.98
CA LYS A 48 10.35 -6.07 -11.47
C LYS A 48 10.39 -4.88 -10.49
N LEU A 49 11.45 -4.78 -9.69
CA LEU A 49 11.64 -3.71 -8.72
C LEU A 49 12.33 -2.49 -9.35
N TYR A 50 11.76 -1.31 -9.09
CA TYR A 50 12.34 0.00 -9.39
C TYR A 50 12.54 0.79 -8.09
N LEU A 51 13.78 1.08 -7.73
CA LEU A 51 14.12 1.95 -6.61
C LEU A 51 14.40 3.35 -7.12
N MET A 52 13.59 4.32 -6.70
CA MET A 52 13.73 5.73 -7.09
C MET A 52 14.87 6.40 -6.33
N LYS A 53 15.39 7.49 -6.90
CA LYS A 53 16.63 8.14 -6.50
C LYS A 53 16.62 8.67 -5.06
N HIS A 54 15.53 9.30 -4.61
CA HIS A 54 15.50 10.01 -3.32
C HIS A 54 14.82 9.17 -2.24
N SER A 55 15.37 9.21 -1.02
CA SER A 55 14.88 8.52 0.17
C SER A 55 14.16 9.46 1.15
N GLY A 56 13.52 8.86 2.17
CA GLY A 56 12.87 9.57 3.27
C GLY A 56 11.70 10.46 2.82
N GLY A 57 11.28 11.38 3.68
CA GLY A 57 10.12 12.25 3.45
C GLY A 57 10.22 13.11 2.19
N LYS A 58 11.42 13.60 1.84
CA LYS A 58 11.65 14.36 0.60
C LYS A 58 11.45 13.52 -0.67
N GLY A 59 11.66 12.20 -0.60
CA GLY A 59 11.44 11.29 -1.71
C GLY A 59 10.01 11.34 -2.25
N TYR A 60 9.02 11.54 -1.39
CA TYR A 60 7.62 11.66 -1.81
C TYR A 60 7.31 12.90 -2.66
N TYR A 61 8.22 13.84 -2.72
CA TYR A 61 8.09 15.06 -3.53
C TYR A 61 9.04 15.06 -4.73
N LEU A 62 10.31 14.72 -4.51
CA LEU A 62 11.37 14.84 -5.51
C LEU A 62 11.35 13.72 -6.56
N ASN A 63 10.84 12.54 -6.20
CA ASN A 63 10.73 11.40 -7.13
C ASN A 63 9.53 11.50 -8.10
N ALA A 64 8.69 12.53 -8.02
CA ALA A 64 7.48 12.62 -8.82
C ALA A 64 7.74 12.61 -10.34
N GLY A 65 8.80 13.27 -10.79
CA GLY A 65 9.22 13.27 -12.21
C GLY A 65 9.71 11.89 -12.65
N GLU A 66 10.47 11.22 -11.81
CA GLU A 66 10.99 9.87 -12.06
C GLU A 66 9.84 8.85 -12.11
N LEU A 67 8.93 8.86 -11.12
CA LEU A 67 7.76 7.99 -11.11
C LEU A 67 6.91 8.15 -12.37
N ARG A 68 6.70 9.40 -12.83
CA ARG A 68 5.96 9.66 -14.07
C ARG A 68 6.65 9.03 -15.29
N LYS A 69 7.99 9.12 -15.39
CA LYS A 69 8.76 8.51 -16.49
C LYS A 69 8.66 6.98 -16.44
N ILE A 70 8.78 6.39 -15.24
CA ILE A 70 8.64 4.93 -15.03
C ILE A 70 7.24 4.48 -15.46
N ALA A 71 6.18 5.13 -14.98
CA ALA A 71 4.81 4.78 -15.32
C ALA A 71 4.54 4.86 -16.83
N LYS A 72 5.04 5.91 -17.50
CA LYS A 72 4.93 6.03 -18.97
C LYS A 72 5.67 4.90 -19.71
N ARG A 73 6.86 4.50 -19.23
CA ARG A 73 7.65 3.41 -19.83
C ARG A 73 6.98 2.06 -19.68
N ILE A 74 6.45 1.77 -18.48
CA ILE A 74 5.76 0.52 -18.17
C ILE A 74 4.44 0.43 -18.92
N ASN A 75 3.72 1.55 -19.02
CA ASN A 75 2.35 1.63 -19.53
C ASN A 75 1.46 0.54 -18.88
N PRO A 76 1.23 0.59 -17.56
CA PRO A 76 0.53 -0.46 -16.85
C PRO A 76 -0.99 -0.40 -17.12
N ASP A 77 -1.63 -1.58 -17.08
CA ASP A 77 -3.09 -1.70 -17.15
C ASP A 77 -3.74 -1.24 -15.84
N VAL A 78 -3.06 -1.49 -14.71
CA VAL A 78 -3.51 -1.12 -13.35
C VAL A 78 -2.37 -0.51 -12.57
N ILE A 79 -2.66 0.59 -11.86
CA ILE A 79 -1.75 1.21 -10.89
C ILE A 79 -2.41 1.13 -9.52
N ASN A 80 -1.72 0.53 -8.55
CA ASN A 80 -2.13 0.52 -7.14
C ASN A 80 -1.09 1.24 -6.29
N VAL A 81 -1.53 2.30 -5.63
CA VAL A 81 -0.71 3.14 -4.75
C VAL A 81 -1.08 2.82 -3.32
N HIS A 82 -0.13 2.36 -2.54
CA HIS A 82 -0.36 2.04 -1.14
C HIS A 82 0.08 3.20 -0.24
N TYR A 83 -0.69 3.42 0.82
CA TYR A 83 -0.40 4.41 1.85
C TYR A 83 -0.67 5.85 1.40
N ALA A 84 -1.86 6.34 1.76
CA ALA A 84 -2.41 7.58 1.23
C ALA A 84 -1.66 8.85 1.63
N SER A 85 -0.83 8.83 2.68
CA SER A 85 0.00 9.98 3.07
C SER A 85 1.20 10.19 2.14
N GLY A 86 2.24 9.35 2.24
CA GLY A 86 3.51 9.52 1.52
C GLY A 86 3.41 9.17 0.04
N TYR A 87 3.14 7.89 -0.28
CA TYR A 87 3.04 7.44 -1.68
C TYR A 87 1.83 8.04 -2.40
N GLY A 88 0.72 8.31 -1.67
CA GLY A 88 -0.39 9.08 -2.22
C GLY A 88 0.03 10.48 -2.66
N THR A 89 0.86 11.17 -1.86
CA THR A 89 1.44 12.47 -2.25
C THR A 89 2.32 12.35 -3.49
N LEU A 90 3.14 11.32 -3.56
CA LEU A 90 4.03 11.06 -4.69
C LEU A 90 3.23 10.79 -5.97
N ALA A 91 2.21 9.93 -5.91
CA ALA A 91 1.34 9.61 -7.04
C ALA A 91 0.62 10.85 -7.59
N ARG A 92 0.01 11.65 -6.69
CA ARG A 92 -0.64 12.91 -7.05
C ARG A 92 0.34 13.89 -7.70
N LYS A 93 1.53 14.08 -7.12
CA LYS A 93 2.56 14.97 -7.69
C LYS A 93 3.13 14.45 -9.02
N ALA A 94 3.26 13.15 -9.17
CA ALA A 94 3.61 12.52 -10.43
C ALA A 94 2.51 12.67 -11.49
N ARG A 95 1.31 13.08 -11.11
CA ARG A 95 0.13 13.14 -11.99
C ARG A 95 -0.08 11.78 -12.68
N LEU A 96 -0.07 10.71 -11.88
CA LEU A 96 -0.37 9.40 -12.43
C LEU A 96 -1.78 9.40 -13.05
N PRO A 97 -1.98 8.64 -14.15
CA PRO A 97 -3.32 8.45 -14.70
C PRO A 97 -4.20 7.69 -13.69
N LYS A 98 -5.33 7.17 -14.12
CA LYS A 98 -6.25 6.40 -13.26
C LYS A 98 -5.49 5.42 -12.34
N TYR A 99 -5.65 5.58 -11.03
CA TYR A 99 -5.02 4.70 -10.05
C TYR A 99 -5.93 4.42 -8.86
N ILE A 100 -5.70 3.28 -8.24
CA ILE A 100 -6.30 2.89 -6.96
C ILE A 100 -5.40 3.45 -5.86
N LEU A 101 -5.98 4.10 -4.85
CA LEU A 101 -5.29 4.50 -3.65
C LEU A 101 -5.78 3.64 -2.48
N SER A 102 -4.88 2.84 -1.93
CA SER A 102 -5.16 1.93 -0.83
C SER A 102 -4.71 2.54 0.50
N VAL A 103 -5.64 2.72 1.44
CA VAL A 103 -5.35 3.16 2.81
C VAL A 103 -5.05 1.97 3.71
N TRP A 104 -4.13 2.13 4.66
CA TRP A 104 -3.57 1.00 5.41
C TRP A 104 -3.58 1.14 6.93
N GLY A 105 -3.81 2.31 7.49
CA GLY A 105 -3.87 2.50 8.94
C GLY A 105 -3.46 3.90 9.37
N SER A 106 -2.22 4.10 9.80
CA SER A 106 -1.76 5.38 10.32
C SER A 106 -1.87 6.54 9.33
N ASP A 107 -1.97 6.25 8.02
CA ASP A 107 -2.26 7.24 7.00
C ASP A 107 -3.67 7.87 7.12
N VAL A 108 -4.61 7.22 7.82
CA VAL A 108 -5.96 7.73 8.08
C VAL A 108 -6.29 7.90 9.57
N TYR A 109 -5.58 7.18 10.46
CA TYR A 109 -5.81 7.28 11.91
C TYR A 109 -4.93 8.33 12.58
N ASP A 110 -3.68 8.52 12.12
CA ASP A 110 -2.70 9.39 12.77
C ASP A 110 -2.38 10.61 11.91
N PHE A 111 -1.92 10.40 10.69
CA PHE A 111 -1.41 11.43 9.80
C PHE A 111 -2.32 12.66 9.64
N PRO A 112 -3.65 12.54 9.41
CA PRO A 112 -4.52 13.71 9.25
C PRO A 112 -4.72 14.51 10.54
N TYR A 113 -4.44 13.94 11.69
CA TYR A 113 -4.64 14.57 13.00
C TYR A 113 -3.38 15.25 13.54
N GLU A 114 -2.21 14.97 12.98
CA GLU A 114 -0.97 15.61 13.41
C GLU A 114 -0.90 17.11 13.08
N SER A 115 -1.55 17.55 12.00
CA SER A 115 -1.68 18.97 11.68
C SER A 115 -2.75 19.25 10.60
N ARG A 116 -3.24 20.50 10.54
CA ARG A 116 -4.15 20.94 9.46
C ARG A 116 -3.56 20.78 8.08
N VAL A 117 -2.24 20.96 7.94
CA VAL A 117 -1.52 20.78 6.67
C VAL A 117 -1.54 19.31 6.23
N LYS A 118 -1.24 18.37 7.16
CA LYS A 118 -1.27 16.94 6.87
C LYS A 118 -2.68 16.46 6.53
N ASN A 119 -3.70 16.95 7.23
CA ASN A 119 -5.11 16.69 6.88
C ASN A 119 -5.43 17.16 5.45
N HIS A 120 -5.04 18.37 5.10
CA HIS A 120 -5.25 18.91 3.77
C HIS A 120 -4.51 18.10 2.69
N ILE A 121 -3.27 17.66 2.97
CA ILE A 121 -2.49 16.80 2.06
C ILE A 121 -3.24 15.48 1.82
N LEU A 122 -3.68 14.80 2.89
CA LEU A 122 -4.42 13.55 2.76
C LEU A 122 -5.69 13.73 1.93
N LYS A 123 -6.50 14.73 2.23
CA LYS A 123 -7.73 15.02 1.47
C LYS A 123 -7.45 15.26 -0.02
N ARG A 124 -6.37 15.96 -0.35
CA ARG A 124 -5.95 16.15 -1.75
C ARG A 124 -5.48 14.87 -2.42
N ASN A 125 -4.78 14.00 -1.69
CA ASN A 125 -4.32 12.71 -2.22
C ASN A 125 -5.51 11.80 -2.52
N VAL A 126 -6.46 11.69 -1.59
CA VAL A 126 -7.69 10.89 -1.75
C VAL A 126 -8.51 11.39 -2.96
N ARG A 127 -8.73 12.69 -3.08
CA ARG A 127 -9.48 13.28 -4.22
C ARG A 127 -8.79 13.13 -5.57
N SER A 128 -7.49 12.87 -5.61
CA SER A 128 -6.74 12.67 -6.86
C SER A 128 -6.75 11.23 -7.37
N ALA A 129 -7.18 10.27 -6.55
CA ALA A 129 -7.33 8.89 -6.93
C ALA A 129 -8.62 8.65 -7.72
N SER A 130 -8.60 7.69 -8.64
CA SER A 130 -9.79 7.29 -9.39
C SER A 130 -10.63 6.28 -8.63
N TYR A 131 -9.97 5.45 -7.81
CA TYR A 131 -10.58 4.42 -6.98
C TYR A 131 -9.92 4.41 -5.61
N LEU A 132 -10.70 4.08 -4.59
CA LEU A 132 -10.22 3.97 -3.21
C LEU A 132 -10.38 2.54 -2.72
N ALA A 133 -9.38 2.06 -2.01
CA ALA A 133 -9.41 0.77 -1.34
C ALA A 133 -9.01 0.91 0.13
N SER A 134 -9.57 0.06 0.96
CA SER A 134 -9.28 -0.02 2.39
C SER A 134 -9.12 -1.47 2.81
N THR A 135 -8.27 -1.73 3.80
CA THR A 135 -8.04 -3.08 4.29
C THR A 135 -9.13 -3.58 5.24
N SER A 136 -10.00 -2.69 5.71
CA SER A 136 -11.14 -3.05 6.58
C SER A 136 -12.28 -2.04 6.50
N ASN A 137 -13.48 -2.49 6.90
CA ASN A 137 -14.66 -1.62 7.02
C ASN A 137 -14.43 -0.48 8.02
N CYS A 138 -13.81 -0.75 9.18
CA CYS A 138 -13.51 0.28 10.18
C CYS A 138 -12.64 1.40 9.60
N MET A 139 -11.64 1.04 8.83
CA MET A 139 -10.76 2.02 8.19
C MET A 139 -11.47 2.79 7.07
N ALA A 140 -12.36 2.16 6.32
CA ALA A 140 -13.19 2.84 5.34
C ALA A 140 -14.10 3.87 6.00
N VAL A 141 -14.74 3.53 7.12
CA VAL A 141 -15.53 4.48 7.93
C VAL A 141 -14.67 5.63 8.43
N GLN A 142 -13.46 5.35 8.92
CA GLN A 142 -12.53 6.38 9.36
C GLN A 142 -12.13 7.33 8.22
N LEU A 143 -11.86 6.79 7.03
CA LEU A 143 -11.54 7.63 5.86
C LEU A 143 -12.72 8.53 5.48
N LYS A 144 -13.96 8.01 5.45
CA LYS A 144 -15.17 8.82 5.22
C LYS A 144 -15.30 9.97 6.23
N LYS A 145 -15.06 9.69 7.51
CA LYS A 145 -15.07 10.69 8.56
C LYS A 145 -14.02 11.79 8.33
N VAL A 146 -12.77 11.41 8.00
CA VAL A 146 -11.70 12.38 7.69
C VAL A 146 -12.07 13.22 6.47
N MET A 147 -12.62 12.61 5.44
CA MET A 147 -13.03 13.29 4.22
C MET A 147 -14.29 14.14 4.39
N GLN A 148 -15.08 13.88 5.44
CA GLN A 148 -16.41 14.48 5.66
C GLN A 148 -17.36 14.16 4.49
N ASP A 149 -17.29 12.91 4.01
CA ASP A 149 -18.06 12.43 2.86
C ASP A 149 -18.50 10.97 3.08
N GLU A 150 -19.74 10.80 3.52
CA GLU A 150 -20.34 9.48 3.78
C GLU A 150 -20.64 8.69 2.48
N LYS A 151 -20.74 9.39 1.34
CA LYS A 151 -21.01 8.78 0.04
C LYS A 151 -19.76 8.28 -0.67
N LEU A 152 -18.58 8.50 -0.08
CA LEU A 152 -17.31 8.07 -0.66
C LEU A 152 -17.29 6.56 -0.89
N GLU A 153 -17.11 6.15 -2.14
CA GLU A 153 -17.02 4.74 -2.51
C GLU A 153 -15.63 4.19 -2.20
N ILE A 154 -15.57 3.15 -1.38
CA ILE A 154 -14.32 2.52 -0.94
C ILE A 154 -14.48 1.00 -1.04
N THR A 155 -13.63 0.36 -1.85
CA THR A 155 -13.60 -1.10 -1.96
C THR A 155 -12.82 -1.70 -0.79
N ILE A 156 -13.35 -2.75 -0.17
CA ILE A 156 -12.66 -3.44 0.92
C ILE A 156 -11.76 -4.53 0.34
N THR A 157 -10.45 -4.39 0.60
CA THR A 157 -9.40 -5.30 0.13
C THR A 157 -8.53 -5.75 1.32
N PRO A 158 -8.96 -6.76 2.11
CA PRO A 158 -8.22 -7.22 3.28
C PRO A 158 -6.84 -7.75 2.90
N PHE A 159 -5.87 -7.61 3.81
CA PHE A 159 -4.53 -8.15 3.60
C PHE A 159 -4.51 -9.68 3.49
N GLY A 160 -5.47 -10.35 4.11
CA GLY A 160 -5.49 -11.80 4.22
C GLY A 160 -4.40 -12.35 5.17
N VAL A 161 -4.34 -13.67 5.30
CA VAL A 161 -3.36 -14.39 6.11
C VAL A 161 -2.82 -15.59 5.32
N ASP A 162 -1.59 -15.97 5.58
CA ASP A 162 -1.00 -17.18 5.00
C ASP A 162 -1.48 -18.41 5.79
N LEU A 163 -2.45 -19.13 5.24
CA LEU A 163 -3.05 -20.31 5.86
C LEU A 163 -2.08 -21.49 5.95
N ASN A 164 -1.02 -21.52 5.12
CA ASN A 164 0.00 -22.56 5.24
C ASN A 164 0.91 -22.34 6.44
N LYS A 165 1.17 -21.07 6.76
CA LYS A 165 1.97 -20.67 7.92
C LYS A 165 1.15 -20.69 9.22
N PHE A 166 -0.09 -20.21 9.17
CA PHE A 166 -0.98 -20.07 10.32
C PHE A 166 -2.10 -21.13 10.30
N ASP A 167 -1.73 -22.41 10.12
CA ASP A 167 -2.65 -23.53 10.16
C ASP A 167 -2.77 -24.04 11.61
N PRO A 168 -3.93 -23.88 12.27
CA PRO A 168 -4.11 -24.34 13.65
C PRO A 168 -3.92 -25.85 13.81
N LYS A 169 -4.14 -26.64 12.76
CA LYS A 169 -3.94 -28.08 12.78
C LYS A 169 -2.46 -28.52 12.93
N LYS A 170 -1.52 -27.61 12.66
CA LYS A 170 -0.07 -27.84 12.79
C LYS A 170 0.42 -27.68 14.23
N TYR A 171 -0.38 -27.10 15.10
CA TYR A 171 -0.04 -26.86 16.48
C TYR A 171 -0.79 -27.84 17.37
N LYS A 172 -0.05 -28.58 18.22
CA LYS A 172 -0.68 -29.42 19.22
C LYS A 172 -1.46 -28.56 20.19
N GLU A 173 -2.70 -28.95 20.48
CA GLU A 173 -3.40 -28.41 21.65
C GLU A 173 -2.55 -28.66 22.88
N ILE A 174 -2.16 -27.59 23.55
CA ILE A 174 -1.51 -27.70 24.86
C ILE A 174 -2.66 -27.54 25.84
N GLU A 175 -3.07 -28.64 26.47
CA GLU A 175 -3.96 -28.58 27.62
C GLU A 175 -3.28 -27.73 28.70
N LYS A 176 -3.80 -26.56 28.95
CA LYS A 176 -3.37 -25.66 30.01
C LYS A 176 -4.58 -25.26 30.84
N GLU A 177 -4.41 -25.27 32.13
CA GLU A 177 -5.43 -24.76 33.06
C GLU A 177 -5.67 -23.26 32.94
N GLU A 178 -4.73 -22.54 32.32
CA GLU A 178 -4.80 -21.09 32.15
C GLU A 178 -4.81 -20.67 30.68
N LEU A 179 -5.68 -19.70 30.33
CA LEU A 179 -5.70 -19.06 29.02
C LEU A 179 -4.51 -18.09 28.90
N ILE A 180 -3.60 -18.37 27.99
CA ILE A 180 -2.49 -17.46 27.68
C ILE A 180 -2.84 -16.67 26.42
N ILE A 181 -2.97 -15.36 26.56
CA ILE A 181 -3.15 -14.44 25.44
C ILE A 181 -1.79 -13.82 25.14
N GLY A 182 -1.26 -14.12 23.95
CA GLY A 182 -0.04 -13.53 23.44
C GLY A 182 -0.33 -12.43 22.42
N ASN A 183 0.48 -11.36 22.42
CA ASN A 183 0.52 -10.36 21.37
C ASN A 183 1.86 -10.48 20.63
N ILE A 184 1.82 -10.44 19.30
CA ILE A 184 3.00 -10.56 18.41
C ILE A 184 3.33 -9.21 17.83
#